data_35c7bd738dd60fd9941a52a9d5c9e01d
#
_entry.id   35c7bd738dd60fd9941a52a9d5c9e01d
#
_cell.length_a   1.000
_cell.length_b   1.000
_cell.length_c   1.000
_cell.angle_alpha   90.00
_cell.angle_beta   90.00
_cell.angle_gamma   90.00
#
_symmetry.space_group_name_H-M   'P 1'
#
loop_
_entity.id
_entity.type
_entity.pdbx_description
1 polymer ?
#
loop_
_entity_poly.entity_id
_entity_poly.type
_entity_poly.pdbx_seq_one_letter_code
_entity_poly.pdbx_strand_id
1 'polypeptide(L)'
;MEINRDDDILPQSNIKDVMTDNFMNDVIEASKLKPVIVDFWAPWCEPCKQLTPLLENAVKEYPDKLILAKIDIDQNQEIAAQLRVQSIPTVYTFFEGKVADGFQGVKTNSEILEFVKKSASLAGPGEEIEILINMV
;
A
#
# COMPACT_ATOMS: atom_id res chain seq x y z
N MET A 1 -16.27 -9.22 24.30
CA MET A 1 -15.55 -8.34 24.97
C MET A 1 -14.13 -8.60 24.94
N GLU A 2 -13.66 -9.63 25.47
CA GLU A 2 -12.27 -9.92 25.45
C GLU A 2 -11.74 -10.08 24.06
N ILE A 3 -12.59 -10.54 23.17
CA ILE A 3 -12.16 -10.72 21.78
C ILE A 3 -11.69 -9.43 21.18
N ASN A 4 -12.44 -8.37 21.44
CA ASN A 4 -12.03 -7.08 20.92
C ASN A 4 -10.75 -6.61 21.53
N ARG A 5 -10.58 -6.90 22.77
CA ARG A 5 -9.39 -6.52 23.47
C ARG A 5 -8.18 -7.23 22.92
N ASP A 6 -8.34 -8.50 22.55
CA ASP A 6 -7.25 -9.26 21.94
C ASP A 6 -6.84 -8.65 20.62
N ASP A 7 -7.82 -8.20 19.84
CA ASP A 7 -7.51 -7.56 18.57
C ASP A 7 -6.73 -6.28 18.78
N ASP A 8 -7.06 -5.54 19.82
CA ASP A 8 -6.35 -4.31 20.11
C ASP A 8 -4.91 -4.56 20.49
N ILE A 9 -4.66 -5.67 21.16
CA ILE A 9 -3.31 -6.01 21.59
C ILE A 9 -2.44 -6.44 20.43
N LEU A 10 -3.02 -7.15 19.46
CA LEU A 10 -2.27 -7.65 18.33
C LEU A 10 -1.84 -6.49 17.42
N PRO A 11 -0.67 -6.64 16.79
CA PRO A 11 -0.23 -5.63 15.84
C PRO A 11 -1.27 -5.45 14.75
N GLN A 12 -1.54 -4.21 14.39
CA GLN A 12 -2.47 -3.93 13.31
C GLN A 12 -1.85 -4.32 11.99
N SER A 13 -2.67 -4.89 11.12
CA SER A 13 -2.24 -5.19 9.78
C SER A 13 -1.99 -3.87 9.02
N ASN A 14 -0.95 -3.85 8.21
CA ASN A 14 -0.72 -2.71 7.34
C ASN A 14 -1.36 -2.90 5.96
N ILE A 15 -2.34 -3.81 5.87
CA ILE A 15 -3.07 -4.10 4.64
C ILE A 15 -4.53 -3.78 4.86
N LYS A 16 -5.14 -3.03 3.94
CA LYS A 16 -6.56 -2.70 4.09
C LYS A 16 -7.22 -2.59 2.71
N ASP A 17 -8.52 -2.79 2.70
CA ASP A 17 -9.34 -2.52 1.53
C ASP A 17 -9.78 -1.06 1.60
N VAL A 18 -9.71 -0.38 0.47
CA VAL A 18 -10.05 1.05 0.41
C VAL A 18 -11.11 1.26 -0.65
N MET A 19 -12.08 2.11 -0.33
CA MET A 19 -13.17 2.47 -1.23
C MET A 19 -13.00 3.91 -1.67
N THR A 20 -13.75 4.28 -2.70
CA THR A 20 -13.71 5.66 -3.20
C THR A 20 -13.94 6.66 -2.07
N ASP A 21 -14.88 6.37 -1.18
CA ASP A 21 -15.27 7.30 -0.13
C ASP A 21 -14.14 7.61 0.83
N ASN A 22 -13.26 6.67 1.09
CA ASN A 22 -12.18 6.93 2.04
C ASN A 22 -10.81 6.96 1.38
N PHE A 23 -10.78 7.08 0.06
CA PHE A 23 -9.50 7.14 -0.65
C PHE A 23 -8.68 8.36 -0.24
N MET A 24 -9.31 9.53 -0.17
CA MET A 24 -8.58 10.73 0.22
C MET A 24 -7.92 10.59 1.58
N ASN A 25 -8.66 10.07 2.53
CA ASN A 25 -8.14 9.94 3.88
C ASN A 25 -7.13 8.81 4.01
N ASP A 26 -7.47 7.64 3.46
CA ASP A 26 -6.68 6.43 3.68
C ASP A 26 -5.51 6.29 2.74
N VAL A 27 -5.49 7.02 1.64
CA VAL A 27 -4.36 6.96 0.71
C VAL A 27 -3.65 8.30 0.64
N ILE A 28 -4.35 9.36 0.25
CA ILE A 28 -3.68 10.66 0.03
C ILE A 28 -3.15 11.23 1.34
N GLU A 29 -4.02 11.39 2.33
CA GLU A 29 -3.58 11.95 3.61
C GLU A 29 -2.63 11.01 4.32
N ALA A 30 -2.92 9.71 4.29
CA ALA A 30 -2.05 8.72 4.92
C ALA A 30 -0.66 8.74 4.30
N SER A 31 -0.56 9.00 3.00
CA SER A 31 0.74 9.00 2.32
C SER A 31 1.64 10.14 2.74
N LYS A 32 1.10 11.11 3.46
CA LYS A 32 1.91 12.19 4.01
C LYS A 32 2.66 11.75 5.25
N LEU A 33 2.23 10.65 5.85
CA LEU A 33 2.87 10.09 7.03
C LEU A 33 3.79 8.93 6.68
N LYS A 34 3.37 8.07 5.75
CA LYS A 34 4.18 6.96 5.29
C LYS A 34 3.70 6.53 3.92
N PRO A 35 4.57 5.91 3.12
CA PRO A 35 4.17 5.52 1.76
C PRO A 35 2.99 4.55 1.78
N VAL A 36 2.11 4.70 0.80
CA VAL A 36 0.94 3.83 0.63
C VAL A 36 1.04 3.20 -0.75
N ILE A 37 1.14 1.87 -0.79
CA ILE A 37 1.10 1.14 -2.05
C ILE A 37 -0.35 0.81 -2.32
N VAL A 38 -0.82 1.15 -3.52
CA VAL A 38 -2.20 0.93 -3.92
C VAL A 38 -2.25 -0.14 -5.00
N ASP A 39 -3.00 -1.21 -4.74
CA ASP A 39 -3.15 -2.35 -5.63
C ASP A 39 -4.55 -2.29 -6.25
N PHE A 40 -4.64 -1.93 -7.53
CA PHE A 40 -5.91 -1.92 -8.26
C PHE A 40 -6.13 -3.30 -8.85
N TRP A 41 -7.22 -3.93 -8.46
CA TRP A 41 -7.50 -5.31 -8.80
C TRP A 41 -9.00 -5.50 -9.07
N ALA A 42 -9.39 -6.70 -9.48
CA ALA A 42 -10.80 -7.07 -9.61
C ALA A 42 -10.92 -8.58 -9.39
N PRO A 43 -12.08 -9.04 -8.92
CA PRO A 43 -12.25 -10.48 -8.63
C PRO A 43 -12.07 -11.40 -9.84
N TRP A 44 -12.33 -10.89 -11.03
CA TRP A 44 -12.23 -11.71 -12.25
C TRP A 44 -10.84 -11.68 -12.88
N CYS A 45 -9.93 -10.95 -12.29
CA CYS A 45 -8.61 -10.71 -12.88
C CYS A 45 -7.63 -11.79 -12.42
N GLU A 46 -7.28 -12.71 -13.32
CA GLU A 46 -6.35 -13.79 -12.98
C GLU A 46 -4.96 -13.29 -12.63
N PRO A 47 -4.38 -12.37 -13.42
CA PRO A 47 -3.05 -11.86 -13.03
C PRO A 47 -3.05 -11.19 -11.66
N CYS A 48 -4.17 -10.55 -11.28
CA CYS A 48 -4.26 -9.93 -9.97
C CYS A 48 -4.19 -10.97 -8.86
N LYS A 49 -4.76 -12.14 -9.10
CA LYS A 49 -4.75 -13.21 -8.10
C LYS A 49 -3.35 -13.75 -7.86
N GLN A 50 -2.46 -13.59 -8.83
CA GLN A 50 -1.07 -13.96 -8.67
C GLN A 50 -0.27 -12.88 -8.00
N LEU A 51 -0.55 -11.63 -8.34
CA LEU A 51 0.23 -10.50 -7.86
C LEU A 51 -0.10 -10.13 -6.41
N THR A 52 -1.37 -10.04 -6.09
CA THR A 52 -1.79 -9.52 -4.79
C THR A 52 -1.17 -10.29 -3.62
N PRO A 53 -1.14 -11.63 -3.62
CA PRO A 53 -0.49 -12.32 -2.49
C PRO A 53 0.98 -12.00 -2.36
N LEU A 54 1.67 -11.77 -3.46
CA LEU A 54 3.09 -11.42 -3.40
C LEU A 54 3.27 -10.04 -2.78
N LEU A 55 2.41 -9.09 -3.13
CA LEU A 55 2.45 -7.77 -2.53
C LEU A 55 2.15 -7.85 -1.04
N GLU A 56 1.13 -8.61 -0.68
CA GLU A 56 0.75 -8.73 0.72
C GLU A 56 1.89 -9.30 1.56
N ASN A 57 2.52 -10.35 1.04
CA ASN A 57 3.63 -10.94 1.77
C ASN A 57 4.81 -9.98 1.89
N ALA A 58 5.07 -9.22 0.85
CA ALA A 58 6.20 -8.29 0.86
C ALA A 58 5.97 -7.14 1.83
N VAL A 59 4.76 -6.57 1.85
CA VAL A 59 4.52 -5.41 2.73
C VAL A 59 4.49 -5.80 4.20
N LYS A 60 4.22 -7.05 4.51
CA LYS A 60 4.23 -7.52 5.90
C LYS A 60 5.61 -7.40 6.52
N GLU A 61 6.65 -7.30 5.71
CA GLU A 61 8.00 -7.11 6.23
C GLU A 61 8.23 -5.69 6.73
N TYR A 62 7.33 -4.77 6.41
CA TYR A 62 7.50 -3.36 6.75
C TYR A 62 6.25 -2.82 7.45
N PRO A 63 5.87 -3.42 8.57
CA PRO A 63 4.57 -3.07 9.18
C PRO A 63 4.47 -1.62 9.61
N ASP A 64 5.60 -1.00 9.93
CA ASP A 64 5.60 0.38 10.42
C ASP A 64 5.96 1.39 9.34
N LYS A 65 6.36 0.94 8.16
CA LYS A 65 6.88 1.84 7.13
C LYS A 65 6.01 1.92 5.89
N LEU A 66 5.07 1.00 5.73
CA LEU A 66 4.25 0.93 4.53
C LEU A 66 2.82 0.58 4.88
N ILE A 67 1.93 1.04 4.01
CA ILE A 67 0.53 0.60 4.01
C ILE A 67 0.26 0.04 2.62
N LEU A 68 -0.48 -1.06 2.55
CA LEU A 68 -0.99 -1.58 1.29
C LEU A 68 -2.49 -1.36 1.27
N ALA A 69 -2.95 -0.58 0.31
CA ALA A 69 -4.37 -0.31 0.11
C ALA A 69 -4.82 -1.06 -1.14
N LYS A 70 -5.82 -1.93 -1.00
CA LYS A 70 -6.35 -2.69 -2.12
C LYS A 70 -7.64 -2.06 -2.58
N ILE A 71 -7.76 -1.80 -3.86
CA ILE A 71 -8.94 -1.15 -4.42
C ILE A 71 -9.52 -2.01 -5.52
N ASP A 72 -10.72 -2.53 -5.29
CA ASP A 72 -11.47 -3.31 -6.28
C ASP A 72 -12.07 -2.33 -7.28
N ILE A 73 -11.64 -2.38 -8.54
CA ILE A 73 -12.08 -1.38 -9.51
C ILE A 73 -13.53 -1.55 -9.91
N ASP A 74 -14.10 -2.75 -9.74
CA ASP A 74 -15.51 -2.94 -10.03
C ASP A 74 -16.39 -2.14 -9.09
N GLN A 75 -15.97 -2.01 -7.86
CA GLN A 75 -16.71 -1.29 -6.84
C GLN A 75 -16.28 0.15 -6.68
N ASN A 76 -15.21 0.56 -7.35
CA ASN A 76 -14.63 1.88 -7.18
C ASN A 76 -14.21 2.47 -8.50
N GLN A 77 -15.16 2.53 -9.43
CA GLN A 77 -14.89 2.96 -10.79
C GLN A 77 -14.45 4.40 -10.88
N GLU A 78 -14.95 5.22 -9.99
CA GLU A 78 -14.61 6.64 -9.99
C GLU A 78 -13.13 6.88 -9.76
N ILE A 79 -12.58 6.26 -8.73
CA ILE A 79 -11.17 6.44 -8.41
C ILE A 79 -10.31 5.83 -9.52
N ALA A 80 -10.71 4.68 -10.03
CA ALA A 80 -9.95 4.06 -11.12
C ALA A 80 -9.89 4.97 -12.33
N ALA A 81 -11.01 5.61 -12.66
CA ALA A 81 -11.05 6.52 -13.80
C ALA A 81 -10.21 7.75 -13.57
N GLN A 82 -10.28 8.33 -12.38
CA GLN A 82 -9.53 9.54 -12.06
C GLN A 82 -8.02 9.30 -12.11
N LEU A 83 -7.60 8.12 -11.71
CA LEU A 83 -6.19 7.76 -11.72
C LEU A 83 -5.77 7.11 -13.03
N ARG A 84 -6.69 7.07 -13.99
CA ARG A 84 -6.43 6.57 -15.34
C ARG A 84 -5.95 5.13 -15.36
N VAL A 85 -6.57 4.31 -14.52
CA VAL A 85 -6.26 2.89 -14.48
C VAL A 85 -6.98 2.24 -15.65
N GLN A 86 -6.23 1.84 -16.67
CA GLN A 86 -6.80 1.28 -17.88
C GLN A 86 -6.63 -0.22 -17.96
N SER A 87 -5.72 -0.76 -17.19
CA SER A 87 -5.50 -2.19 -17.17
C SER A 87 -5.18 -2.60 -15.74
N ILE A 88 -5.43 -3.86 -15.42
CA ILE A 88 -5.12 -4.36 -14.08
C ILE A 88 -4.36 -5.67 -14.21
N PRO A 89 -3.47 -5.94 -13.25
CA PRO A 89 -3.20 -5.12 -12.08
C PRO A 89 -2.41 -3.87 -12.41
N THR A 90 -2.71 -2.81 -11.69
CA THR A 90 -1.91 -1.59 -11.70
C THR A 90 -1.59 -1.28 -10.25
N VAL A 91 -0.33 -0.95 -9.99
CA VAL A 91 0.12 -0.69 -8.64
C VAL A 91 0.83 0.66 -8.61
N TYR A 92 0.42 1.51 -7.68
CA TYR A 92 1.06 2.80 -7.47
C TYR A 92 1.59 2.88 -6.05
N THR A 93 2.67 3.61 -5.86
CA THR A 93 3.10 4.02 -4.52
C THR A 93 2.80 5.50 -4.39
N PHE A 94 2.01 5.86 -3.38
CA PHE A 94 1.73 7.25 -3.06
C PHE A 94 2.63 7.68 -1.91
N PHE A 95 3.19 8.86 -2.04
CA PHE A 95 4.02 9.44 -0.99
C PHE A 95 3.90 10.95 -1.07
N GLU A 96 3.65 11.55 0.09
CA GLU A 96 3.47 13.00 0.20
C GLU A 96 2.35 13.50 -0.71
N GLY A 97 1.29 12.71 -0.79
CA GLY A 97 0.08 13.10 -1.47
C GLY A 97 0.06 12.86 -2.97
N LYS A 98 1.08 12.25 -3.53
CA LYS A 98 1.13 12.07 -4.98
C LYS A 98 1.80 10.75 -5.34
N VAL A 99 1.67 10.36 -6.60
CA VAL A 99 2.26 9.11 -7.09
C VAL A 99 3.77 9.27 -7.18
N ALA A 100 4.49 8.38 -6.49
CA ALA A 100 5.95 8.39 -6.48
C ALA A 100 6.54 7.27 -7.33
N ASP A 101 5.81 6.18 -7.52
CA ASP A 101 6.32 5.01 -8.25
C ASP A 101 5.13 4.20 -8.71
N GLY A 102 5.35 3.25 -9.61
CA GLY A 102 4.26 2.39 -10.05
C GLY A 102 4.67 1.40 -11.10
N PHE A 103 3.80 0.42 -11.34
CA PHE A 103 3.98 -0.53 -12.42
C PHE A 103 2.64 -1.13 -12.80
N GLN A 104 2.61 -1.82 -13.94
CA GLN A 104 1.44 -2.54 -14.42
C GLN A 104 1.82 -3.97 -14.73
N GLY A 105 0.85 -4.85 -14.56
CA GLY A 105 1.04 -6.26 -14.92
C GLY A 105 1.73 -7.06 -13.85
N VAL A 106 1.90 -8.35 -14.14
CA VAL A 106 2.50 -9.28 -13.20
C VAL A 106 4.01 -9.08 -13.17
N LYS A 107 4.57 -9.18 -11.96
CA LYS A 107 6.00 -9.12 -11.75
C LYS A 107 6.46 -10.37 -11.03
N THR A 108 7.73 -10.69 -11.15
CA THR A 108 8.30 -11.80 -10.38
C THR A 108 8.32 -11.43 -8.91
N ASN A 109 8.42 -12.45 -8.07
CA ASN A 109 8.51 -12.20 -6.63
C ASN A 109 9.69 -11.29 -6.32
N SER A 110 10.81 -11.51 -6.99
CA SER A 110 12.01 -10.71 -6.79
C SER A 110 11.76 -9.24 -7.12
N GLU A 111 11.06 -8.99 -8.23
CA GLU A 111 10.73 -7.62 -8.62
C GLU A 111 9.77 -6.96 -7.64
N ILE A 112 8.83 -7.74 -7.11
CA ILE A 112 7.88 -7.21 -6.12
C ILE A 112 8.61 -6.85 -4.84
N LEU A 113 9.51 -7.72 -4.38
CA LEU A 113 10.27 -7.44 -3.17
C LEU A 113 11.10 -6.16 -3.34
N GLU A 114 11.69 -5.98 -4.52
CA GLU A 114 12.47 -4.78 -4.78
C GLU A 114 11.60 -3.52 -4.80
N PHE A 115 10.43 -3.62 -5.44
CA PHE A 115 9.50 -2.51 -5.51
C PHE A 115 9.05 -2.08 -4.11
N VAL A 116 8.69 -3.06 -3.29
CA VAL A 116 8.20 -2.78 -1.93
C VAL A 116 9.32 -2.21 -1.08
N LYS A 117 10.51 -2.76 -1.20
CA LYS A 117 11.67 -2.25 -0.45
C LYS A 117 11.95 -0.80 -0.82
N LYS A 118 11.89 -0.50 -2.11
CA LYS A 118 12.13 0.86 -2.58
C LYS A 118 11.07 1.81 -2.07
N SER A 119 9.81 1.38 -2.08
CA SER A 119 8.74 2.19 -1.53
C SER A 119 8.93 2.44 -0.04
N ALA A 120 9.32 1.41 0.70
CA ALA A 120 9.52 1.55 2.13
C ALA A 120 10.64 2.54 2.44
N SER A 121 11.63 2.63 1.57
CA SER A 121 12.77 3.49 1.83
C SER A 121 12.46 4.97 1.66
N LEU A 122 11.31 5.32 1.11
CA LEU A 122 10.98 6.71 0.86
C LEU A 122 10.97 7.55 2.14
N ALA A 123 10.54 6.96 3.24
CA ALA A 123 10.47 7.70 4.50
C ALA A 123 11.42 7.17 5.58
N GLY A 124 11.99 5.99 5.36
CA GLY A 124 12.65 5.28 6.44
C GLY A 124 13.87 5.93 7.03
N PRO A 125 14.91 6.20 6.23
CA PRO A 125 16.18 6.67 6.83
C PRO A 125 16.06 8.00 7.55
N GLY A 126 15.17 8.88 7.05
CA GLY A 126 15.04 10.19 7.64
C GLY A 126 14.59 10.17 9.08
N GLU A 127 13.62 9.32 9.37
CA GLU A 127 13.10 9.21 10.72
C GLU A 127 14.15 8.71 11.70
N GLU A 128 14.91 7.74 11.26
CA GLU A 128 15.95 7.18 12.13
C GLU A 128 17.02 8.20 12.45
N ILE A 129 17.37 9.00 11.47
CA ILE A 129 18.37 10.04 11.68
C ILE A 129 17.85 11.06 12.67
N GLU A 130 16.61 11.45 12.55
CA GLU A 130 16.03 12.41 13.48
C GLU A 130 16.03 11.90 14.90
N ILE A 131 15.68 10.64 15.08
CA ILE A 131 15.66 10.04 16.39
C ILE A 131 17.06 10.07 17.01
N LEU A 132 18.06 9.74 16.24
CA LEU A 132 19.44 9.74 16.74
C LEU A 132 19.87 11.13 17.14
N ILE A 133 19.51 12.14 16.35
CA ILE A 133 19.86 13.51 16.67
C ILE A 133 19.21 13.94 17.97
N ASN A 134 17.97 13.57 18.15
CA ASN A 134 17.24 13.95 19.36
C ASN A 134 17.85 13.29 20.60
N MET A 135 18.44 12.15 20.44
CA MET A 135 19.04 11.44 21.56
C MET A 135 20.39 12.03 21.96
N VAL A 136 20.97 12.79 21.08
CA VAL A 136 22.25 13.43 21.36
C VAL A 136 22.04 14.76 22.06
#